data_449cdd26e7d6b59aec175a5765310b98
#
_entry.id   449cdd26e7d6b59aec175a5765310b98
#
_cell.length_a   1.000
_cell.length_b   1.000
_cell.length_c   1.000
_cell.angle_alpha   90.00
_cell.angle_beta   90.00
_cell.angle_gamma   90.00
#
_symmetry.space_group_name_H-M   'P 1'
#
loop_
_entity.id
_entity.type
_entity.pdbx_description
1 polymer ?
#
loop_
_entity_poly.entity_id
_entity_poly.type
_entity_poly.pdbx_seq_one_letter_code
_entity_poly.pdbx_strand_id
1 'polypeptide(L)'
;ECGTPIRKGKSYSQNAEIVELLHSAGAIVMGKTATSELAYLGPPKTTNPHDYSRTPGGSSSGSAASVASFMTPLSIGSQTGGSVIRPASYCGVVGYKPSYGLISRNGVLKTSYMLDHIGMFGRKVEDVALLAKVLIKKDRHDPATIYYSAENMLEETKKGPLFEPKFIFYKSDYWKIIDKKSRESFEYFIKSFKNIELFDTPSYFKEIHKYHQIIHETDLANNFALYYKKYKKKLS
;
A
#
# COMPACT_ATOMS: atom_id res chain seq x y z
N GLU A 1 0.82 11.80 12.88
CA GLU A 1 -0.32 11.58 13.79
C GLU A 1 -0.98 10.19 13.60
N CYS A 2 -0.68 9.50 12.48
CA CYS A 2 -1.20 8.15 12.16
C CYS A 2 -2.73 8.03 12.24
N GLY A 3 -3.44 9.08 11.82
CA GLY A 3 -4.91 9.09 11.74
C GLY A 3 -5.63 9.05 13.09
N THR A 4 -4.92 9.15 14.20
CA THR A 4 -5.52 9.02 15.54
C THR A 4 -5.41 10.28 16.36
N PRO A 5 -6.47 10.69 17.11
CA PRO A 5 -6.44 11.87 17.97
C PRO A 5 -5.46 11.75 19.13
N ILE A 6 -5.09 10.54 19.54
CA ILE A 6 -4.13 10.33 20.65
C ILE A 6 -2.69 10.73 20.30
N ARG A 7 -2.39 10.91 19.02
CA ARG A 7 -1.08 11.39 18.51
C ARG A 7 -1.13 12.80 17.94
N LYS A 8 -2.25 13.53 18.13
CA LYS A 8 -2.40 14.90 17.65
C LYS A 8 -1.33 15.81 18.29
N GLY A 9 -0.66 16.60 17.44
CA GLY A 9 0.40 17.52 17.85
C GLY A 9 1.72 16.88 18.28
N LYS A 10 1.85 15.54 18.22
CA LYS A 10 3.13 14.89 18.49
C LYS A 10 4.03 15.00 17.27
N SER A 11 5.21 15.57 17.46
CA SER A 11 6.32 15.56 16.51
C SER A 11 7.41 14.60 16.99
N TYR A 12 8.20 14.14 16.05
CA TYR A 12 9.33 13.26 16.31
C TYR A 12 10.59 13.96 15.81
N SER A 13 11.68 13.85 16.56
CA SER A 13 12.96 14.50 16.27
C SER A 13 13.73 13.81 15.12
N GLN A 14 13.33 12.60 14.77
CA GLN A 14 13.99 11.83 13.71
C GLN A 14 13.00 11.49 12.61
N ASN A 15 13.46 11.56 11.37
CA ASN A 15 12.73 11.07 10.22
C ASN A 15 12.77 9.53 10.16
N ALA A 16 11.78 8.95 9.49
CA ALA A 16 11.88 7.56 9.08
C ALA A 16 12.95 7.40 7.98
N GLU A 17 13.58 6.24 7.90
CA GLU A 17 14.65 5.95 6.91
C GLU A 17 14.21 6.27 5.48
N ILE A 18 12.97 5.96 5.12
CA ILE A 18 12.41 6.28 3.81
C ILE A 18 12.39 7.79 3.51
N VAL A 19 12.22 8.63 4.53
CA VAL A 19 12.24 10.09 4.37
C VAL A 19 13.67 10.59 4.19
N GLU A 20 14.64 10.04 4.94
CA GLU A 20 16.06 10.37 4.79
C GLU A 20 16.59 9.98 3.41
N LEU A 21 16.21 8.81 2.90
CA LEU A 21 16.57 8.37 1.56
C LEU A 21 16.00 9.29 0.47
N LEU A 22 14.77 9.75 0.63
CA LEU A 22 14.15 10.69 -0.31
C LEU A 22 14.84 12.06 -0.28
N HIS A 23 15.12 12.60 0.91
CA HIS A 23 15.86 13.87 1.03
C HIS A 23 17.25 13.76 0.40
N SER A 24 17.96 12.65 0.65
CA SER A 24 19.28 12.40 0.07
C SER A 24 19.25 12.27 -1.47
N ALA A 25 18.12 11.87 -2.03
CA ALA A 25 17.88 11.82 -3.47
C ALA A 25 17.39 13.16 -4.05
N GLY A 26 17.30 14.23 -3.26
CA GLY A 26 16.84 15.55 -3.69
C GLY A 26 15.33 15.72 -3.76
N ALA A 27 14.54 14.79 -3.18
CA ALA A 27 13.09 14.93 -3.16
C ALA A 27 12.63 15.98 -2.16
N ILE A 28 11.57 16.70 -2.52
CA ILE A 28 10.89 17.68 -1.65
C ILE A 28 9.69 17.00 -1.01
N VAL A 29 9.69 16.94 0.33
CA VAL A 29 8.55 16.43 1.09
C VAL A 29 7.49 17.52 1.24
N MET A 30 6.41 17.43 0.48
CA MET A 30 5.30 18.38 0.49
C MET A 30 4.47 18.33 1.77
N GLY A 31 4.39 17.17 2.42
CA GLY A 31 3.61 17.00 3.64
C GLY A 31 3.28 15.54 3.95
N LYS A 32 2.34 15.36 4.86
CA LYS A 32 1.80 14.06 5.26
C LYS A 32 0.35 13.95 4.85
N THR A 33 -0.01 12.82 4.26
CA THR A 33 -1.37 12.53 3.83
C THR A 33 -2.21 11.89 4.94
N ALA A 34 -3.54 11.97 4.81
CA ALA A 34 -4.45 11.31 5.73
C ALA A 34 -4.38 9.78 5.57
N THR A 35 -4.43 9.09 6.70
CA THR A 35 -4.48 7.63 6.76
C THR A 35 -5.64 7.19 7.66
N SER A 36 -6.10 5.96 7.50
CA SER A 36 -6.99 5.33 8.47
C SER A 36 -6.35 5.31 9.85
N GLU A 37 -7.14 5.34 10.91
CA GLU A 37 -6.62 5.34 12.28
C GLU A 37 -5.68 4.16 12.50
N LEU A 38 -4.47 4.46 12.97
CA LEU A 38 -3.38 3.50 13.20
C LEU A 38 -3.12 2.54 12.04
N ALA A 39 -3.40 2.99 10.80
CA ALA A 39 -3.30 2.21 9.56
C ALA A 39 -4.22 0.97 9.53
N TYR A 40 -5.30 0.95 10.31
CA TYR A 40 -6.25 -0.16 10.40
C TYR A 40 -7.60 0.19 9.72
N LEU A 41 -8.74 0.12 10.40
CA LEU A 41 -10.07 0.18 9.78
C LEU A 41 -10.76 1.54 9.81
N GLY A 42 -10.46 2.41 10.78
CA GLY A 42 -11.13 3.71 10.90
C GLY A 42 -10.91 4.61 9.68
N PRO A 43 -11.92 4.84 8.82
CA PRO A 43 -11.72 5.60 7.60
C PRO A 43 -11.43 7.08 7.89
N PRO A 44 -10.49 7.72 7.17
CA PRO A 44 -10.28 9.15 7.27
C PRO A 44 -11.41 9.92 6.55
N LYS A 45 -11.44 11.24 6.75
CA LYS A 45 -12.38 12.13 6.04
C LYS A 45 -12.08 12.30 4.55
N THR A 46 -10.97 11.75 4.06
CA THR A 46 -10.58 11.83 2.64
C THR A 46 -11.61 11.13 1.76
N THR A 47 -12.04 11.78 0.71
CA THR A 47 -12.96 11.25 -0.29
C THR A 47 -12.22 10.84 -1.57
N ASN A 48 -12.86 10.04 -2.40
CA ASN A 48 -12.31 9.64 -3.69
C ASN A 48 -12.32 10.83 -4.66
N PRO A 49 -11.20 11.18 -5.32
CA PRO A 49 -11.15 12.31 -6.26
C PRO A 49 -12.08 12.19 -7.47
N HIS A 50 -12.46 10.97 -7.85
CA HIS A 50 -13.35 10.70 -8.98
C HIS A 50 -14.84 10.75 -8.60
N ASP A 51 -15.15 10.54 -7.31
CA ASP A 51 -16.52 10.58 -6.79
C ASP A 51 -16.48 10.87 -5.28
N TYR A 52 -16.76 12.09 -4.88
CA TYR A 52 -16.69 12.55 -3.48
C TYR A 52 -17.67 11.83 -2.54
N SER A 53 -18.66 11.11 -3.07
CA SER A 53 -19.55 10.28 -2.26
C SER A 53 -18.94 8.93 -1.89
N ARG A 54 -17.77 8.59 -2.45
CA ARG A 54 -17.10 7.30 -2.28
C ARG A 54 -15.80 7.42 -1.50
N THR A 55 -15.41 6.31 -0.90
CA THR A 55 -14.11 6.17 -0.24
C THR A 55 -12.97 6.10 -1.27
N PRO A 56 -11.80 6.68 -1.00
CA PRO A 56 -10.60 6.47 -1.81
C PRO A 56 -9.93 5.12 -1.53
N GLY A 57 -10.54 4.26 -0.70
CA GLY A 57 -9.91 3.08 -0.13
C GLY A 57 -8.99 3.45 1.04
N GLY A 58 -8.29 2.48 1.57
CA GLY A 58 -7.38 2.67 2.70
C GLY A 58 -6.50 1.43 2.98
N SER A 59 -5.62 1.58 3.96
CA SER A 59 -5.41 2.67 4.94
C SER A 59 -4.62 3.87 4.39
N SER A 60 -3.84 3.77 3.31
CA SER A 60 -3.10 4.89 2.69
C SER A 60 -4.01 5.77 1.82
N SER A 61 -5.15 6.20 2.36
CA SER A 61 -6.23 6.90 1.66
C SER A 61 -5.78 8.20 1.01
N GLY A 62 -5.17 9.09 1.79
CA GLY A 62 -4.69 10.37 1.30
C GLY A 62 -3.51 10.24 0.33
N SER A 63 -2.70 9.19 0.46
CA SER A 63 -1.57 8.96 -0.44
C SER A 63 -2.03 8.67 -1.87
N ALA A 64 -3.01 7.79 -2.04
CA ALA A 64 -3.59 7.52 -3.36
C ALA A 64 -4.37 8.73 -3.89
N ALA A 65 -5.21 9.34 -3.04
CA ALA A 65 -6.03 10.49 -3.42
C ALA A 65 -5.18 11.70 -3.85
N SER A 66 -4.06 11.99 -3.19
CA SER A 66 -3.18 13.11 -3.54
C SER A 66 -2.53 12.94 -4.92
N VAL A 67 -2.16 11.73 -5.30
CA VAL A 67 -1.61 11.44 -6.63
C VAL A 67 -2.71 11.51 -7.70
N ALA A 68 -3.88 10.96 -7.41
CA ALA A 68 -5.02 10.97 -8.34
C ALA A 68 -5.56 12.39 -8.60
N SER A 69 -5.52 13.27 -7.59
CA SER A 69 -5.95 14.68 -7.71
C SER A 69 -4.84 15.63 -8.15
N PHE A 70 -3.68 15.12 -8.58
CA PHE A 70 -2.53 15.92 -9.03
C PHE A 70 -1.94 16.87 -7.99
N MET A 71 -2.21 16.68 -6.70
CA MET A 71 -1.59 17.45 -5.61
C MET A 71 -0.09 17.18 -5.51
N THR A 72 0.32 15.95 -5.82
CA THR A 72 1.71 15.51 -5.84
C THR A 72 1.93 14.47 -6.95
N PRO A 73 3.10 14.43 -7.60
CA PRO A 73 3.40 13.40 -8.58
C PRO A 73 3.56 12.02 -7.97
N LEU A 74 4.08 11.94 -6.76
CA LEU A 74 4.48 10.72 -6.06
C LEU A 74 3.97 10.73 -4.64
N SER A 75 3.71 9.56 -4.07
CA SER A 75 3.34 9.44 -2.67
C SER A 75 3.80 8.09 -2.11
N ILE A 76 3.94 8.03 -0.79
CA ILE A 76 4.31 6.81 -0.06
C ILE A 76 3.15 6.39 0.85
N GLY A 77 3.00 5.11 1.02
CA GLY A 77 2.09 4.51 1.99
C GLY A 77 2.67 3.25 2.60
N SER A 78 1.85 2.54 3.32
CA SER A 78 2.20 1.24 3.90
C SER A 78 1.09 0.23 3.65
N GLN A 79 1.44 -1.05 3.64
CA GLN A 79 0.49 -2.13 3.49
C GLN A 79 0.81 -3.29 4.42
N THR A 80 -0.19 -3.69 5.19
CA THR A 80 -0.22 -4.90 5.99
C THR A 80 -1.12 -5.95 5.34
N GLY A 81 -2.30 -5.56 4.89
CA GLY A 81 -3.24 -6.37 4.11
C GLY A 81 -3.35 -5.89 2.65
N GLY A 82 -4.08 -4.81 2.41
CA GLY A 82 -4.34 -4.25 1.07
C GLY A 82 -4.10 -2.75 0.95
N SER A 83 -3.42 -2.13 1.93
CA SER A 83 -3.45 -0.68 2.17
C SER A 83 -2.64 0.18 1.18
N VAL A 84 -1.99 -0.41 0.19
CA VAL A 84 -1.39 0.28 -0.97
C VAL A 84 -2.20 -0.04 -2.23
N ILE A 85 -2.33 -1.32 -2.57
CA ILE A 85 -2.95 -1.72 -3.84
C ILE A 85 -4.46 -1.40 -3.88
N ARG A 86 -5.17 -1.50 -2.75
CA ARG A 86 -6.60 -1.17 -2.69
C ARG A 86 -6.87 0.31 -2.94
N PRO A 87 -6.29 1.28 -2.20
CA PRO A 87 -6.52 2.69 -2.51
C PRO A 87 -5.98 3.10 -3.88
N ALA A 88 -4.90 2.50 -4.38
CA ALA A 88 -4.43 2.72 -5.75
C ALA A 88 -5.50 2.33 -6.78
N SER A 89 -6.10 1.14 -6.64
CA SER A 89 -7.17 0.67 -7.49
C SER A 89 -8.40 1.58 -7.43
N TYR A 90 -8.80 2.02 -6.22
CA TYR A 90 -9.98 2.87 -6.04
C TYR A 90 -9.80 4.28 -6.62
N CYS A 91 -8.58 4.80 -6.59
CA CYS A 91 -8.24 6.14 -7.09
C CYS A 91 -7.69 6.13 -8.53
N GLY A 92 -7.60 4.97 -9.20
CA GLY A 92 -7.13 4.88 -10.58
C GLY A 92 -5.66 5.28 -10.76
N VAL A 93 -4.81 4.98 -9.80
CA VAL A 93 -3.36 5.24 -9.84
C VAL A 93 -2.55 3.95 -9.74
N VAL A 94 -1.29 4.00 -10.10
CA VAL A 94 -0.38 2.87 -9.93
C VAL A 94 0.03 2.77 -8.47
N GLY A 95 -0.22 1.61 -7.85
CA GLY A 95 0.28 1.26 -6.53
C GLY A 95 1.29 0.13 -6.62
N TYR A 96 2.47 0.34 -6.03
CA TYR A 96 3.51 -0.68 -5.98
C TYR A 96 3.86 -1.06 -4.55
N LYS A 97 3.64 -2.32 -4.22
CA LYS A 97 4.07 -2.95 -2.98
C LYS A 97 5.19 -3.94 -3.30
N PRO A 98 6.43 -3.62 -2.98
CA PRO A 98 7.56 -4.54 -3.19
C PRO A 98 7.45 -5.77 -2.28
N SER A 99 8.30 -6.75 -2.52
CA SER A 99 8.42 -7.91 -1.63
C SER A 99 8.89 -7.51 -0.23
N TYR A 100 8.55 -8.34 0.76
CA TYR A 100 8.95 -8.12 2.15
C TYR A 100 10.47 -8.00 2.28
N GLY A 101 10.91 -7.01 3.07
CA GLY A 101 12.32 -6.79 3.32
C GLY A 101 13.07 -5.99 2.26
N LEU A 102 12.42 -5.50 1.19
CA LEU A 102 13.10 -4.66 0.21
C LEU A 102 13.23 -3.20 0.65
N ILE A 103 12.27 -2.67 1.41
CA ILE A 103 12.27 -1.29 1.89
C ILE A 103 12.20 -1.27 3.41
N SER A 104 13.03 -0.42 4.03
CA SER A 104 13.07 -0.25 5.47
C SER A 104 11.76 0.32 6.03
N ARG A 105 11.34 -0.22 7.19
CA ARG A 105 10.22 0.24 7.98
C ARG A 105 10.69 1.00 9.25
N ASN A 106 11.98 1.28 9.34
CA ASN A 106 12.56 2.02 10.45
C ASN A 106 11.95 3.43 10.53
N GLY A 107 11.45 3.81 11.71
CA GLY A 107 10.73 5.07 11.93
C GLY A 107 9.28 5.09 11.45
N VAL A 108 8.75 3.99 10.91
CA VAL A 108 7.35 3.85 10.49
C VAL A 108 6.54 3.18 11.60
N LEU A 109 5.25 3.54 11.70
CA LEU A 109 4.32 2.90 12.63
C LEU A 109 4.24 1.39 12.33
N LYS A 110 4.52 0.57 13.34
CA LYS A 110 4.45 -0.89 13.22
C LYS A 110 3.05 -1.36 13.58
N THR A 111 2.37 -2.01 12.64
CA THR A 111 1.11 -2.72 12.85
C THR A 111 1.33 -4.21 12.96
N SER A 112 2.13 -4.79 12.07
CA SER A 112 2.55 -6.19 12.11
C SER A 112 4.00 -6.32 11.67
N TYR A 113 4.82 -6.99 12.48
CA TYR A 113 6.22 -7.21 12.13
C TYR A 113 6.38 -8.05 10.87
N MET A 114 5.52 -9.05 10.71
CA MET A 114 5.59 -10.02 9.61
C MET A 114 4.93 -9.55 8.32
N LEU A 115 3.96 -8.62 8.42
CA LEU A 115 3.10 -8.28 7.29
C LEU A 115 3.32 -6.85 6.76
N ASP A 116 3.94 -5.96 7.53
CA ASP A 116 4.09 -4.56 7.12
C ASP A 116 5.09 -4.39 5.98
N HIS A 117 4.66 -3.63 4.97
CA HIS A 117 5.46 -3.20 3.83
C HIS A 117 5.34 -1.70 3.64
N ILE A 118 6.38 -1.09 3.11
CA ILE A 118 6.28 0.23 2.49
C ILE A 118 5.90 0.05 1.03
N GLY A 119 5.02 0.92 0.54
CA GLY A 119 4.64 0.96 -0.87
C GLY A 119 4.55 2.39 -1.37
N MET A 120 4.33 2.52 -2.65
CA MET A 120 4.43 3.77 -3.39
C MET A 120 3.24 3.94 -4.32
N PHE A 121 2.96 5.20 -4.63
CA PHE A 121 1.92 5.60 -5.59
C PHE A 121 2.50 6.55 -6.62
N GLY A 122 2.10 6.38 -7.86
CA GLY A 122 2.40 7.23 -8.99
C GLY A 122 1.30 7.15 -10.04
N ARG A 123 1.36 7.99 -11.06
CA ARG A 123 0.41 7.92 -12.17
C ARG A 123 0.84 6.94 -13.25
N LYS A 124 2.14 6.65 -13.31
CA LYS A 124 2.75 5.71 -14.27
C LYS A 124 3.63 4.70 -13.54
N VAL A 125 3.95 3.62 -14.22
CA VAL A 125 4.84 2.58 -13.68
C VAL A 125 6.25 3.15 -13.46
N GLU A 126 6.72 4.03 -14.33
CA GLU A 126 8.01 4.70 -14.22
C GLU A 126 8.10 5.55 -12.94
N ASP A 127 6.99 6.17 -12.53
CA ASP A 127 6.93 6.98 -11.30
C ASP A 127 7.25 6.13 -10.07
N VAL A 128 6.60 4.98 -9.95
CA VAL A 128 6.84 4.07 -8.81
C VAL A 128 8.18 3.35 -8.91
N ALA A 129 8.68 3.10 -10.12
CA ALA A 129 10.01 2.55 -10.34
C ALA A 129 11.11 3.54 -9.91
N LEU A 130 10.92 4.82 -10.16
CA LEU A 130 11.82 5.88 -9.69
C LEU A 130 11.91 5.90 -8.15
N LEU A 131 10.76 5.84 -7.47
CA LEU A 131 10.74 5.75 -6.00
C LEU A 131 11.39 4.46 -5.50
N ALA A 132 11.10 3.32 -6.15
CA ALA A 132 11.66 2.03 -5.79
C ALA A 132 13.19 2.02 -5.89
N LYS A 133 13.75 2.61 -6.94
CA LYS A 133 15.20 2.78 -7.12
C LYS A 133 15.85 3.49 -5.92
N VAL A 134 15.18 4.48 -5.35
CA VAL A 134 15.68 5.26 -4.20
C VAL A 134 15.49 4.51 -2.89
N LEU A 135 14.34 3.86 -2.70
CA LEU A 135 13.90 3.35 -1.41
C LEU A 135 14.30 1.90 -1.14
N ILE A 136 14.53 1.09 -2.18
CA ILE A 136 14.99 -0.31 -2.02
C ILE A 136 16.45 -0.29 -1.61
N LYS A 137 16.68 -0.48 -0.29
CA LYS A 137 18.01 -0.43 0.28
C LYS A 137 18.07 -1.22 1.59
N LYS A 138 19.20 -1.89 1.84
CA LYS A 138 19.48 -2.51 3.12
C LYS A 138 19.61 -1.46 4.22
N ASP A 139 18.88 -1.64 5.31
CA ASP A 139 18.97 -0.82 6.52
C ASP A 139 19.39 -1.70 7.71
N ARG A 140 20.44 -1.31 8.42
CA ARG A 140 20.91 -2.00 9.63
C ARG A 140 19.92 -1.92 10.80
N HIS A 141 19.02 -0.94 10.79
CA HIS A 141 18.02 -0.71 11.84
C HIS A 141 16.68 -1.41 11.58
N ASP A 142 16.48 -1.97 10.38
CA ASP A 142 15.39 -2.91 10.10
C ASP A 142 15.96 -4.27 9.68
N PRO A 143 16.05 -5.24 10.63
CA PRO A 143 16.67 -6.53 10.37
C PRO A 143 15.95 -7.37 9.31
N ALA A 144 14.71 -7.00 8.95
CA ALA A 144 13.99 -7.67 7.86
C ALA A 144 14.55 -7.29 6.49
N THR A 145 15.29 -6.18 6.36
CA THR A 145 15.77 -5.74 5.05
C THR A 145 16.92 -6.61 4.53
N ILE A 146 16.86 -6.87 3.22
CA ILE A 146 17.86 -7.65 2.49
C ILE A 146 18.63 -6.79 1.50
N TYR A 147 19.79 -7.27 1.04
CA TYR A 147 20.51 -6.65 -0.06
C TYR A 147 19.79 -6.94 -1.38
N TYR A 148 19.47 -5.90 -2.11
CA TYR A 148 18.89 -5.97 -3.45
C TYR A 148 19.30 -4.73 -4.25
N SER A 149 19.68 -4.89 -5.51
CA SER A 149 19.96 -3.75 -6.39
C SER A 149 18.73 -3.39 -7.20
N ALA A 150 18.28 -2.15 -7.04
CA ALA A 150 17.17 -1.57 -7.78
C ALA A 150 17.61 -0.51 -8.80
N GLU A 151 18.92 -0.42 -9.09
CA GLU A 151 19.48 0.64 -9.93
C GLU A 151 18.87 0.71 -11.32
N ASN A 152 18.58 -0.43 -11.91
CA ASN A 152 18.04 -0.52 -13.27
C ASN A 152 16.52 -0.49 -13.35
N MET A 153 15.79 -0.40 -12.22
CA MET A 153 14.32 -0.52 -12.24
C MET A 153 13.64 0.45 -13.17
N LEU A 154 14.09 1.71 -13.21
CA LEU A 154 13.51 2.72 -14.11
C LEU A 154 13.80 2.41 -15.59
N GLU A 155 14.98 1.92 -15.90
CA GLU A 155 15.33 1.55 -17.28
C GLU A 155 14.58 0.28 -17.73
N GLU A 156 14.35 -0.64 -16.83
CA GLU A 156 13.56 -1.86 -17.14
C GLU A 156 12.11 -1.53 -17.52
N THR A 157 11.52 -0.46 -16.97
CA THR A 157 10.15 -0.06 -17.32
C THR A 157 10.02 0.45 -18.76
N LYS A 158 11.13 0.85 -19.40
CA LYS A 158 11.18 1.34 -20.77
C LYS A 158 11.34 0.22 -21.81
N LYS A 159 11.72 -0.97 -21.36
CA LYS A 159 11.89 -2.15 -22.20
C LYS A 159 10.55 -2.84 -22.42
N GLY A 160 10.34 -3.37 -23.60
CA GLY A 160 9.24 -4.30 -23.86
C GLY A 160 9.43 -5.61 -23.08
N PRO A 161 8.36 -6.39 -22.91
CA PRO A 161 8.47 -7.72 -22.31
C PRO A 161 9.37 -8.61 -23.14
N LEU A 162 10.23 -9.40 -22.46
CA LEU A 162 11.14 -10.35 -23.13
C LEU A 162 10.40 -11.48 -23.87
N PHE A 163 9.19 -11.79 -23.42
CA PHE A 163 8.31 -12.79 -23.99
C PHE A 163 6.89 -12.25 -24.06
N GLU A 164 6.06 -12.78 -24.94
CA GLU A 164 4.63 -12.46 -24.94
C GLU A 164 4.02 -12.91 -23.60
N PRO A 165 3.44 -11.99 -22.80
CA PRO A 165 2.96 -12.34 -21.48
C PRO A 165 1.72 -13.23 -21.57
N LYS A 166 1.67 -14.28 -20.75
CA LYS A 166 0.46 -15.03 -20.47
C LYS A 166 -0.23 -14.41 -19.27
N PHE A 167 -1.49 -14.09 -19.41
CA PHE A 167 -2.29 -13.51 -18.35
C PHE A 167 -3.16 -14.57 -17.67
N ILE A 168 -3.28 -14.47 -16.36
CA ILE A 168 -4.20 -15.28 -15.57
C ILE A 168 -5.19 -14.35 -14.89
N PHE A 169 -6.48 -14.58 -15.08
CA PHE A 169 -7.51 -13.94 -14.30
C PHE A 169 -7.95 -14.84 -13.16
N TYR A 170 -7.59 -14.46 -11.95
CA TYR A 170 -7.91 -15.22 -10.75
C TYR A 170 -9.23 -14.76 -10.15
N LYS A 171 -10.23 -15.66 -10.11
CA LYS A 171 -11.52 -15.43 -9.45
C LYS A 171 -11.42 -15.81 -7.98
N SER A 172 -11.15 -14.86 -7.11
CA SER A 172 -11.19 -15.07 -5.67
C SER A 172 -12.62 -15.28 -5.16
N ASP A 173 -12.80 -15.72 -3.91
CA ASP A 173 -14.13 -15.87 -3.31
C ASP A 173 -14.93 -14.56 -3.27
N TYR A 174 -14.26 -13.42 -3.27
CA TYR A 174 -14.87 -12.09 -3.37
C TYR A 174 -15.56 -11.85 -4.74
N TRP A 175 -15.25 -12.61 -5.78
CA TRP A 175 -15.94 -12.51 -7.06
C TRP A 175 -17.45 -12.73 -6.96
N LYS A 176 -17.88 -13.50 -5.97
CA LYS A 176 -19.31 -13.80 -5.74
C LYS A 176 -20.08 -12.62 -5.16
N ILE A 177 -19.40 -11.73 -4.43
CA ILE A 177 -20.01 -10.62 -3.68
C ILE A 177 -19.72 -9.24 -4.27
N ILE A 178 -18.88 -9.16 -5.31
CA ILE A 178 -18.60 -7.92 -6.05
C ILE A 178 -19.89 -7.45 -6.74
N ASP A 179 -20.13 -6.14 -6.74
CA ASP A 179 -21.31 -5.55 -7.38
C ASP A 179 -21.33 -5.82 -8.90
N LYS A 180 -22.54 -5.77 -9.48
CA LYS A 180 -22.77 -6.11 -10.89
C LYS A 180 -21.94 -5.25 -11.84
N LYS A 181 -21.87 -3.93 -11.60
CA LYS A 181 -21.15 -2.99 -12.48
C LYS A 181 -19.66 -3.24 -12.48
N SER A 182 -19.08 -3.50 -11.31
CA SER A 182 -17.65 -3.87 -11.20
C SER A 182 -17.36 -5.20 -11.90
N ARG A 183 -18.24 -6.19 -11.75
CA ARG A 183 -18.12 -7.48 -12.43
C ARG A 183 -18.13 -7.32 -13.95
N GLU A 184 -19.09 -6.59 -14.50
CA GLU A 184 -19.20 -6.30 -15.93
C GLU A 184 -17.94 -5.58 -16.46
N SER A 185 -17.41 -4.63 -15.68
CA SER A 185 -16.17 -3.92 -16.04
C SER A 185 -14.96 -4.85 -16.11
N PHE A 186 -14.81 -5.76 -15.15
CA PHE A 186 -13.75 -6.77 -15.19
C PHE A 186 -13.93 -7.74 -16.35
N GLU A 187 -15.14 -8.21 -16.61
CA GLU A 187 -15.44 -9.13 -17.72
C GLU A 187 -15.17 -8.46 -19.08
N TYR A 188 -15.49 -7.17 -19.21
CA TYR A 188 -15.12 -6.39 -20.39
C TYR A 188 -13.61 -6.28 -20.56
N PHE A 189 -12.90 -5.93 -19.49
CA PHE A 189 -11.44 -5.80 -19.48
C PHE A 189 -10.75 -7.11 -19.86
N ILE A 190 -11.19 -8.23 -19.30
CA ILE A 190 -10.66 -9.57 -19.60
C ILE A 190 -10.75 -9.90 -21.10
N LYS A 191 -11.86 -9.55 -21.75
CA LYS A 191 -12.07 -9.80 -23.20
C LYS A 191 -11.10 -9.05 -24.10
N SER A 192 -10.42 -7.99 -23.59
CA SER A 192 -9.40 -7.28 -24.37
C SER A 192 -8.07 -8.02 -24.51
N PHE A 193 -7.86 -9.08 -23.73
CA PHE A 193 -6.64 -9.88 -23.79
C PHE A 193 -6.86 -11.13 -24.68
N LYS A 194 -5.93 -11.36 -25.60
CA LYS A 194 -5.98 -12.54 -26.48
C LYS A 194 -5.64 -13.85 -25.77
N ASN A 195 -4.73 -13.79 -24.80
CA ASN A 195 -4.18 -14.95 -24.09
C ASN A 195 -4.39 -14.80 -22.58
N ILE A 196 -5.63 -15.04 -22.13
CA ILE A 196 -5.95 -15.01 -20.70
C ILE A 196 -6.54 -16.35 -20.27
N GLU A 197 -6.01 -16.92 -19.20
CA GLU A 197 -6.55 -18.11 -18.55
C GLU A 197 -7.39 -17.70 -17.35
N LEU A 198 -8.54 -18.34 -17.19
CA LEU A 198 -9.36 -18.20 -15.99
C LEU A 198 -8.87 -19.23 -14.97
N PHE A 199 -8.60 -18.79 -13.77
CA PHE A 199 -8.09 -19.63 -12.69
C PHE A 199 -8.99 -19.53 -11.46
N ASP A 200 -9.49 -20.67 -11.01
CA ASP A 200 -10.31 -20.74 -9.79
C ASP A 200 -9.45 -20.84 -8.54
N THR A 201 -10.02 -20.43 -7.42
CA THR A 201 -9.36 -20.48 -6.12
C THR A 201 -9.00 -21.92 -5.73
N PRO A 202 -7.71 -22.27 -5.62
CA PRO A 202 -7.31 -23.56 -5.05
C PRO A 202 -7.85 -23.72 -3.63
N SER A 203 -8.24 -24.94 -3.27
CA SER A 203 -8.86 -25.19 -1.96
C SER A 203 -8.03 -24.76 -0.76
N TYR A 204 -6.70 -24.86 -0.84
CA TYR A 204 -5.78 -24.44 0.22
C TYR A 204 -5.68 -22.92 0.40
N PHE A 205 -6.16 -22.11 -0.57
CA PHE A 205 -6.24 -20.66 -0.41
C PHE A 205 -7.46 -20.19 0.41
N LYS A 206 -8.47 -21.02 0.64
CA LYS A 206 -9.71 -20.64 1.32
C LYS A 206 -9.49 -20.08 2.73
N GLU A 207 -8.46 -20.57 3.42
CA GLU A 207 -8.16 -20.16 4.78
C GLU A 207 -7.13 -19.02 4.91
N ILE A 208 -6.52 -18.59 3.79
CA ILE A 208 -5.47 -17.55 3.81
C ILE A 208 -5.95 -16.27 4.50
N HIS A 209 -7.19 -15.85 4.22
CA HIS A 209 -7.74 -14.64 4.82
C HIS A 209 -7.86 -14.78 6.35
N LYS A 210 -8.27 -15.94 6.83
CA LYS A 210 -8.37 -16.25 8.28
C LYS A 210 -6.99 -16.21 8.93
N TYR A 211 -5.99 -16.85 8.33
CA TYR A 211 -4.63 -16.83 8.88
C TYR A 211 -4.00 -15.44 8.85
N HIS A 212 -4.18 -14.71 7.75
CA HIS A 212 -3.75 -13.32 7.65
C HIS A 212 -4.38 -12.46 8.74
N GLN A 213 -5.68 -12.60 8.97
CA GLN A 213 -6.41 -11.85 10.01
C GLN A 213 -5.89 -12.19 11.41
N ILE A 214 -5.69 -13.46 11.72
CA ILE A 214 -5.16 -13.91 13.03
C ILE A 214 -3.77 -13.28 13.28
N ILE A 215 -2.85 -13.36 12.32
CA ILE A 215 -1.51 -12.79 12.45
C ILE A 215 -1.62 -11.27 12.66
N HIS A 216 -2.39 -10.59 11.80
CA HIS A 216 -2.52 -9.15 11.85
C HIS A 216 -3.12 -8.65 13.16
N GLU A 217 -4.22 -9.25 13.62
CA GLU A 217 -4.90 -8.83 14.86
C GLU A 217 -4.07 -9.15 16.10
N THR A 218 -3.34 -10.28 16.11
CA THR A 218 -2.41 -10.63 17.19
C THR A 218 -1.27 -9.60 17.28
N ASP A 219 -0.67 -9.25 16.16
CA ASP A 219 0.39 -8.25 16.12
C ASP A 219 -0.12 -6.87 16.52
N LEU A 220 -1.32 -6.47 16.05
CA LEU A 220 -1.97 -5.21 16.47
C LEU A 220 -2.21 -5.18 17.98
N ALA A 221 -2.76 -6.26 18.54
CA ALA A 221 -3.02 -6.34 19.98
C ALA A 221 -1.74 -6.16 20.80
N ASN A 222 -0.64 -6.79 20.37
CA ASN A 222 0.67 -6.65 21.00
C ASN A 222 1.25 -5.24 20.83
N ASN A 223 1.29 -4.71 19.60
CA ASN A 223 1.92 -3.43 19.29
C ASN A 223 1.17 -2.24 19.87
N PHE A 224 -0.16 -2.34 20.01
CA PHE A 224 -1.01 -1.25 20.53
C PHE A 224 -1.57 -1.49 21.92
N ALA A 225 -1.13 -2.52 22.64
CA ALA A 225 -1.60 -2.84 23.99
C ALA A 225 -1.58 -1.63 24.95
N LEU A 226 -0.48 -0.85 24.94
CA LEU A 226 -0.35 0.34 25.77
C LEU A 226 -1.28 1.48 25.34
N TYR A 227 -1.49 1.65 24.03
CA TYR A 227 -2.47 2.63 23.52
C TYR A 227 -3.88 2.24 23.92
N TYR A 228 -4.24 0.98 23.75
CA TYR A 228 -5.54 0.46 24.15
C TYR A 228 -5.78 0.63 25.63
N LYS A 229 -4.83 0.20 26.48
CA LYS A 229 -4.94 0.35 27.94
C LYS A 229 -5.15 1.81 28.36
N LYS A 230 -4.42 2.76 27.76
CA LYS A 230 -4.43 4.16 28.17
C LYS A 230 -5.54 5.00 27.50
N TYR A 231 -5.93 4.67 26.27
CA TYR A 231 -6.75 5.53 25.42
C TYR A 231 -7.96 4.82 24.79
N LYS A 232 -8.42 3.68 25.32
CA LYS A 232 -9.54 2.88 24.78
C LYS A 232 -10.74 3.73 24.33
N LYS A 233 -11.14 4.75 25.12
CA LYS A 233 -12.27 5.63 24.80
C LYS A 233 -12.02 6.66 23.68
N LYS A 234 -10.79 6.78 23.19
CA LYS A 234 -10.38 7.71 22.14
C LYS A 234 -9.97 7.05 20.85
N LEU A 235 -9.99 5.73 20.82
CA LEU A 235 -9.77 4.93 19.61
C LEU A 235 -11.12 4.63 18.94
N SER A 236 -11.16 4.61 17.58
CA SER A 236 -12.34 4.28 16.79
C SER A 236 -12.62 2.77 16.73
#